data_3afc11006769f74ffabea4015875d5c1
#
_entry.id   3afc11006769f74ffabea4015875d5c1
#
_cell.length_a   1.000
_cell.length_b   1.000
_cell.length_c   1.000
_cell.angle_alpha   90.00
_cell.angle_beta   90.00
_cell.angle_gamma   90.00
#
_symmetry.space_group_name_H-M   'P 1'
#
loop_
_entity.id
_entity.type
_entity.pdbx_description
1 polymer ?
#
loop_
_entity_poly.entity_id
_entity_poly.type
_entity_poly.pdbx_seq_one_letter_code
_entity_poly.pdbx_strand_id
1 'polypeptide(L)'
;MAVFIEKEPITQDRIKKLTNYSKTTISQILKLLQVNFPLIQIKKPKKRKKYYTINISTREFMITFLRMLIEAYKDKVDFIIPLIEEIEPYTKKHQKFLNFSEFLENSFKYSSLYINLLTDSAEEFSNLIKTGEFKIEELINTDIMNSPENQLYLQSLLNPAKLPTSISIQRIGDKQLFELYIQLKNKFYQKFRENLTAARSQTAIARTILGTELLLENRPLTQEELVRATGFQRSTISDTLKSLLNMKMVQLIKRPGDRKKYYMIVQSWDTRTINRLRLNIGYAIEMKKGISDFIEITKQIDTVEDVNSLLLFFKEIYHSYEQFGQYFKLLELKYLNIRLKEFLKGKLNPDYHSYQ
;
A
#
# COMPACT_ATOMS: atom_id res chain seq x y z
N MET A 1 20.06 1.46 -5.09
CA MET A 1 21.20 0.64 -4.64
C MET A 1 22.54 1.11 -5.21
N ALA A 2 22.80 1.08 -6.53
CA ALA A 2 24.10 1.49 -7.10
C ALA A 2 24.60 2.86 -6.62
N VAL A 3 23.72 3.85 -6.44
CA VAL A 3 24.08 5.21 -5.97
C VAL A 3 24.42 5.23 -4.47
N PHE A 4 23.94 4.30 -3.68
CA PHE A 4 24.28 4.15 -2.26
C PHE A 4 25.64 3.45 -2.04
N ILE A 5 26.00 2.53 -2.91
CA ILE A 5 27.24 1.74 -2.78
C ILE A 5 28.47 2.59 -3.10
N GLU A 6 28.36 3.49 -4.07
CA GLU A 6 29.47 4.36 -4.46
C GLU A 6 29.58 5.55 -3.51
N LYS A 7 30.72 5.68 -2.83
CA LYS A 7 31.02 6.82 -1.93
C LYS A 7 31.09 8.16 -2.69
N GLU A 8 31.38 8.12 -3.99
CA GLU A 8 31.47 9.30 -4.85
C GLU A 8 30.24 9.42 -5.76
N PRO A 9 29.90 10.65 -6.20
CA PRO A 9 28.84 10.86 -7.17
C PRO A 9 29.10 10.10 -8.47
N ILE A 10 28.15 9.26 -8.90
CA ILE A 10 28.28 8.36 -10.05
C ILE A 10 27.51 8.85 -11.27
N THR A 11 27.92 8.42 -12.45
CA THR A 11 27.26 8.75 -13.71
C THR A 11 26.27 7.65 -14.13
N GLN A 12 25.34 7.99 -15.04
CA GLN A 12 24.43 6.99 -15.64
C GLN A 12 25.20 5.84 -16.33
N ASP A 13 26.35 6.12 -16.94
CA ASP A 13 27.18 5.09 -17.56
C ASP A 13 27.73 4.10 -16.53
N ARG A 14 28.14 4.60 -15.35
CA ARG A 14 28.59 3.74 -14.25
C ARG A 14 27.42 2.91 -13.68
N ILE A 15 26.24 3.54 -13.49
CA ILE A 15 25.02 2.83 -13.05
C ILE A 15 24.68 1.73 -14.05
N LYS A 16 24.77 2.00 -15.37
CA LYS A 16 24.55 0.99 -16.41
C LYS A 16 25.48 -0.21 -16.26
N LYS A 17 26.76 0.04 -16.04
CA LYS A 17 27.76 -1.03 -15.85
C LYS A 17 27.46 -1.88 -14.61
N LEU A 18 26.99 -1.26 -13.51
CA LEU A 18 26.70 -1.94 -12.24
C LEU A 18 25.37 -2.70 -12.26
N THR A 19 24.38 -2.24 -13.02
CA THR A 19 23.01 -2.76 -12.96
C THR A 19 22.58 -3.53 -14.19
N ASN A 20 23.34 -3.40 -15.27
CA ASN A 20 23.03 -3.92 -16.61
C ASN A 20 21.68 -3.41 -17.21
N TYR A 21 21.08 -2.35 -16.61
CA TYR A 21 19.87 -1.74 -17.15
C TYR A 21 20.19 -0.83 -18.36
N SER A 22 19.18 -0.63 -19.23
CA SER A 22 19.29 0.33 -20.35
C SER A 22 19.42 1.77 -19.83
N LYS A 23 20.06 2.66 -20.61
CA LYS A 23 20.15 4.08 -20.26
C LYS A 23 18.77 4.74 -20.08
N THR A 24 17.80 4.33 -20.89
CA THR A 24 16.41 4.82 -20.81
C THR A 24 15.79 4.44 -19.46
N THR A 25 15.90 3.16 -19.07
CA THR A 25 15.41 2.65 -17.78
C THR A 25 16.07 3.39 -16.62
N ILE A 26 17.39 3.55 -16.66
CA ILE A 26 18.15 4.29 -15.63
C ILE A 26 17.68 5.73 -15.54
N SER A 27 17.49 6.42 -16.69
CA SER A 27 17.00 7.80 -16.70
C SER A 27 15.63 7.95 -16.09
N GLN A 28 14.72 7.02 -16.36
CA GLN A 28 13.37 6.99 -15.77
C GLN A 28 13.44 6.76 -14.26
N ILE A 29 14.23 5.77 -13.82
CA ILE A 29 14.42 5.48 -12.39
C ILE A 29 15.02 6.69 -11.65
N LEU A 30 16.07 7.32 -12.22
CA LEU A 30 16.69 8.50 -11.60
C LEU A 30 15.74 9.69 -11.49
N LYS A 31 14.88 9.92 -12.49
CA LYS A 31 13.83 10.95 -12.41
C LYS A 31 12.83 10.64 -11.28
N LEU A 32 12.38 9.39 -11.17
CA LEU A 32 11.50 8.94 -10.08
C LEU A 32 12.17 9.13 -8.71
N LEU A 33 13.44 8.76 -8.61
CA LEU A 33 14.21 8.94 -7.37
C LEU A 33 14.41 10.40 -7.02
N GLN A 34 14.63 11.29 -7.99
CA GLN A 34 14.76 12.72 -7.73
C GLN A 34 13.48 13.38 -7.20
N VAL A 35 12.32 12.86 -7.57
CA VAL A 35 11.02 13.37 -7.08
C VAL A 35 10.70 12.84 -5.68
N ASN A 36 11.02 11.57 -5.44
CA ASN A 36 10.55 10.84 -4.24
C ASN A 36 11.66 10.62 -3.19
N PHE A 37 12.92 10.89 -3.53
CA PHE A 37 14.07 10.60 -2.68
C PHE A 37 15.08 11.74 -2.79
N PRO A 38 15.90 11.97 -1.76
CA PRO A 38 16.94 13.00 -1.77
C PRO A 38 18.13 12.62 -2.67
N LEU A 39 17.82 12.23 -3.90
CA LEU A 39 18.80 12.01 -4.93
C LEU A 39 19.24 13.35 -5.50
N ILE A 40 20.49 13.70 -5.28
CA ILE A 40 21.08 14.96 -5.74
C ILE A 40 21.75 14.75 -7.09
N GLN A 41 21.38 15.57 -8.07
CA GLN A 41 22.10 15.68 -9.33
C GLN A 41 23.17 16.75 -9.23
N ILE A 42 24.44 16.36 -9.39
CA ILE A 42 25.59 17.25 -9.35
C ILE A 42 26.11 17.53 -10.74
N LYS A 43 26.36 18.78 -11.08
CA LYS A 43 27.10 19.18 -12.29
C LYS A 43 28.55 19.49 -11.87
N LYS A 44 29.52 18.68 -12.33
CA LYS A 44 30.95 18.99 -12.13
C LYS A 44 31.38 20.02 -13.17
N PRO A 45 32.17 21.09 -12.75
CA PRO A 45 32.68 22.06 -13.68
C PRO A 45 33.44 21.40 -14.84
N LYS A 46 33.30 21.94 -16.04
CA LYS A 46 33.95 21.45 -17.27
C LYS A 46 33.58 19.99 -17.70
N LYS A 47 32.61 19.31 -17.05
CA LYS A 47 32.16 17.99 -17.44
C LYS A 47 30.71 18.04 -17.94
N ARG A 48 30.43 17.49 -19.14
CA ARG A 48 29.07 17.42 -19.71
C ARG A 48 28.19 16.33 -19.06
N LYS A 49 28.79 15.42 -18.30
CA LYS A 49 28.07 14.30 -17.66
C LYS A 49 27.39 14.76 -16.39
N LYS A 50 26.17 14.25 -16.17
CA LYS A 50 25.45 14.40 -14.90
C LYS A 50 25.92 13.34 -13.92
N TYR A 51 26.16 13.76 -12.70
CA TYR A 51 26.53 12.90 -11.57
C TYR A 51 25.38 12.85 -10.59
N TYR A 52 25.22 11.72 -9.94
CA TYR A 52 24.16 11.45 -8.98
C TYR A 52 24.75 10.94 -7.68
N THR A 53 24.25 11.44 -6.56
CA THR A 53 24.61 11.00 -5.21
C THR A 53 23.38 11.03 -4.32
N ILE A 54 23.39 10.22 -3.29
CA ILE A 54 22.40 10.28 -2.21
C ILE A 54 23.17 10.75 -0.97
N ASN A 55 22.71 11.86 -0.39
CA ASN A 55 23.35 12.48 0.76
C ASN A 55 22.53 12.30 2.03
N ILE A 56 21.98 11.09 2.19
CA ILE A 56 21.30 10.70 3.42
C ILE A 56 21.71 9.28 3.80
N SER A 57 21.76 9.05 5.09
CA SER A 57 21.91 7.69 5.64
C SER A 57 20.68 6.83 5.34
N THR A 58 20.83 5.51 5.41
CA THR A 58 19.71 4.56 5.27
C THR A 58 18.61 4.86 6.32
N ARG A 59 18.98 5.36 7.48
CA ARG A 59 18.09 5.84 8.54
C ARG A 59 17.22 7.01 8.10
N GLU A 60 17.84 8.06 7.62
CA GLU A 60 17.15 9.26 7.11
C GLU A 60 16.23 8.91 5.94
N PHE A 61 16.67 7.96 5.12
CA PHE A 61 15.84 7.41 4.05
C PHE A 61 14.54 6.80 4.57
N MET A 62 14.59 6.00 5.64
CA MET A 62 13.39 5.37 6.23
C MET A 62 12.43 6.42 6.83
N ILE A 63 12.97 7.43 7.52
CA ILE A 63 12.16 8.54 8.05
C ILE A 63 11.51 9.33 6.91
N THR A 64 12.27 9.61 5.85
CA THR A 64 11.76 10.30 4.66
C THR A 64 10.65 9.49 3.98
N PHE A 65 10.83 8.18 3.88
CA PHE A 65 9.79 7.28 3.34
C PHE A 65 8.50 7.33 4.16
N LEU A 66 8.59 7.33 5.49
CA LEU A 66 7.40 7.45 6.35
C LEU A 66 6.70 8.80 6.17
N ARG A 67 7.45 9.90 6.10
CA ARG A 67 6.87 11.22 5.82
C ARG A 67 6.14 11.25 4.48
N MET A 68 6.76 10.71 3.44
CA MET A 68 6.12 10.59 2.12
C MET A 68 4.85 9.75 2.17
N LEU A 69 4.83 8.68 2.96
CA LEU A 69 3.66 7.84 3.14
C LEU A 69 2.52 8.60 3.82
N ILE A 70 2.83 9.35 4.88
CA ILE A 70 1.87 10.22 5.58
C ILE A 70 1.29 11.27 4.62
N GLU A 71 2.13 11.99 3.88
CA GLU A 71 1.69 13.01 2.93
C GLU A 71 0.82 12.42 1.81
N ALA A 72 1.18 11.25 1.27
CA ALA A 72 0.36 10.57 0.26
C ALA A 72 -1.04 10.18 0.77
N TYR A 73 -1.18 9.89 2.07
CA TYR A 73 -2.48 9.64 2.68
C TYR A 73 -3.25 10.94 2.96
N LYS A 74 -2.57 12.02 3.35
CA LYS A 74 -3.19 13.34 3.50
C LYS A 74 -3.76 13.84 2.18
N ASP A 75 -2.97 13.81 1.10
CA ASP A 75 -3.44 14.16 -0.25
C ASP A 75 -4.68 13.37 -0.68
N LYS A 76 -4.74 12.10 -0.27
CA LYS A 76 -5.91 11.27 -0.52
C LYS A 76 -7.13 11.73 0.28
N VAL A 77 -6.96 12.05 1.56
CA VAL A 77 -8.01 12.53 2.45
C VAL A 77 -8.56 13.87 1.94
N ASP A 78 -7.68 14.81 1.62
CA ASP A 78 -8.03 16.13 1.11
C ASP A 78 -8.81 16.08 -0.22
N PHE A 79 -8.54 15.06 -1.03
CA PHE A 79 -9.29 14.83 -2.26
C PHE A 79 -10.66 14.17 -2.02
N ILE A 80 -10.78 13.30 -1.01
CA ILE A 80 -12.01 12.54 -0.75
C ILE A 80 -13.10 13.45 -0.17
N ILE A 81 -12.75 14.39 0.71
CA ILE A 81 -13.73 15.27 1.39
C ILE A 81 -14.63 16.02 0.39
N PRO A 82 -14.12 16.80 -0.57
CA PRO A 82 -14.95 17.49 -1.54
C PRO A 82 -15.80 16.53 -2.39
N LEU A 83 -15.32 15.32 -2.63
CA LEU A 83 -16.05 14.34 -3.42
C LEU A 83 -17.23 13.73 -2.65
N ILE A 84 -17.11 13.58 -1.32
CA ILE A 84 -18.25 13.21 -0.45
C ILE A 84 -19.33 14.28 -0.52
N GLU A 85 -18.97 15.55 -0.36
CA GLU A 85 -19.90 16.69 -0.45
C GLU A 85 -20.60 16.75 -1.83
N GLU A 86 -19.87 16.50 -2.91
CA GLU A 86 -20.38 16.52 -4.28
C GLU A 86 -21.39 15.37 -4.53
N ILE A 87 -21.21 14.20 -3.89
CA ILE A 87 -22.07 13.03 -4.09
C ILE A 87 -23.29 12.99 -3.16
N GLU A 88 -23.22 13.62 -2.00
CA GLU A 88 -24.23 13.58 -0.94
C GLU A 88 -25.66 13.87 -1.44
N PRO A 89 -25.93 14.91 -2.27
CA PRO A 89 -27.29 15.21 -2.76
C PRO A 89 -27.93 14.10 -3.58
N TYR A 90 -27.16 13.13 -4.04
CA TYR A 90 -27.60 12.03 -4.92
C TYR A 90 -27.75 10.71 -4.18
N THR A 91 -27.32 10.60 -2.94
CA THR A 91 -27.36 9.35 -2.15
C THR A 91 -28.78 8.83 -1.96
N LYS A 92 -29.76 9.73 -1.80
CA LYS A 92 -31.18 9.37 -1.68
C LYS A 92 -31.84 9.06 -3.03
N LYS A 93 -31.20 9.42 -4.16
CA LYS A 93 -31.77 9.22 -5.49
C LYS A 93 -31.51 7.81 -6.05
N HIS A 94 -30.40 7.21 -5.68
CA HIS A 94 -30.08 5.86 -6.17
C HIS A 94 -29.00 5.17 -5.30
N GLN A 95 -29.19 3.88 -5.05
CA GLN A 95 -28.30 3.08 -4.20
C GLN A 95 -26.82 3.11 -4.61
N LYS A 96 -26.51 3.25 -5.91
CA LYS A 96 -25.10 3.36 -6.36
C LYS A 96 -24.39 4.61 -5.83
N PHE A 97 -25.10 5.72 -5.68
CA PHE A 97 -24.55 6.92 -5.06
C PHE A 97 -24.36 6.72 -3.56
N LEU A 98 -25.31 6.06 -2.90
CA LEU A 98 -25.15 5.70 -1.49
C LEU A 98 -23.93 4.79 -1.29
N ASN A 99 -23.80 3.70 -2.06
CA ASN A 99 -22.65 2.81 -1.98
C ASN A 99 -21.32 3.55 -2.24
N PHE A 100 -21.33 4.52 -3.17
CA PHE A 100 -20.13 5.32 -3.44
C PHE A 100 -19.82 6.28 -2.31
N SER A 101 -20.80 6.94 -1.71
CA SER A 101 -20.65 7.78 -0.51
C SER A 101 -20.05 6.96 0.65
N GLU A 102 -20.67 5.85 0.99
CA GLU A 102 -20.20 4.93 2.04
C GLU A 102 -18.76 4.45 1.79
N PHE A 103 -18.41 4.13 0.55
CA PHE A 103 -17.04 3.79 0.18
C PHE A 103 -16.07 4.96 0.43
N LEU A 104 -16.44 6.19 0.06
CA LEU A 104 -15.61 7.38 0.27
C LEU A 104 -15.45 7.68 1.75
N GLU A 105 -16.54 7.62 2.52
CA GLU A 105 -16.54 7.83 3.99
C GLU A 105 -15.66 6.81 4.69
N ASN A 106 -15.79 5.53 4.35
CA ASN A 106 -14.91 4.49 4.86
C ASN A 106 -13.45 4.73 4.44
N SER A 107 -13.22 5.10 3.18
CA SER A 107 -11.88 5.41 2.68
C SER A 107 -11.24 6.60 3.40
N PHE A 108 -12.03 7.62 3.73
CA PHE A 108 -11.64 8.76 4.57
C PHE A 108 -11.30 8.30 5.99
N LYS A 109 -12.23 7.61 6.66
CA LYS A 109 -12.08 7.12 8.04
C LYS A 109 -10.80 6.30 8.20
N TYR A 110 -10.60 5.30 7.35
CA TYR A 110 -9.44 4.41 7.44
C TYR A 110 -8.13 5.08 7.01
N SER A 111 -8.17 6.04 6.09
CA SER A 111 -6.99 6.83 5.73
C SER A 111 -6.58 7.75 6.87
N SER A 112 -7.53 8.43 7.51
CA SER A 112 -7.29 9.30 8.69
C SER A 112 -6.75 8.49 9.87
N LEU A 113 -7.35 7.32 10.16
CA LEU A 113 -6.85 6.43 11.20
C LEU A 113 -5.40 5.98 10.91
N TYR A 114 -5.08 5.70 9.65
CA TYR A 114 -3.73 5.29 9.26
C TYR A 114 -2.72 6.44 9.35
N ILE A 115 -3.13 7.68 9.00
CA ILE A 115 -2.31 8.89 9.19
C ILE A 115 -1.98 9.07 10.67
N ASN A 116 -3.00 9.04 11.54
CA ASN A 116 -2.81 9.18 12.98
C ASN A 116 -1.87 8.11 13.53
N LEU A 117 -2.11 6.85 13.15
CA LEU A 117 -1.27 5.72 13.54
C LEU A 117 0.21 5.92 13.14
N LEU A 118 0.46 6.37 11.91
CA LEU A 118 1.82 6.63 11.41
C LEU A 118 2.45 7.84 12.12
N THR A 119 1.67 8.91 12.34
CA THR A 119 2.15 10.15 12.97
C THR A 119 2.48 9.91 14.44
N ASP A 120 1.58 9.27 15.19
CA ASP A 120 1.77 8.97 16.61
C ASP A 120 2.94 8.01 16.86
N SER A 121 3.25 7.17 15.86
CA SER A 121 4.36 6.21 15.96
C SER A 121 5.66 6.69 15.31
N ALA A 122 5.68 7.89 14.73
CA ALA A 122 6.89 8.40 14.06
C ALA A 122 8.02 8.71 15.07
N GLU A 123 7.66 9.12 16.28
CA GLU A 123 8.64 9.38 17.35
C GLU A 123 9.24 8.08 17.86
N GLU A 124 8.41 7.06 18.13
CA GLU A 124 8.90 5.73 18.53
C GLU A 124 9.80 5.13 17.46
N PHE A 125 9.44 5.28 16.18
CA PHE A 125 10.30 4.84 15.09
C PHE A 125 11.64 5.59 15.05
N SER A 126 11.60 6.91 15.28
CA SER A 126 12.83 7.72 15.37
C SER A 126 13.73 7.28 16.52
N ASN A 127 13.14 6.92 17.66
CA ASN A 127 13.87 6.41 18.81
C ASN A 127 14.43 5.01 18.56
N LEU A 128 13.63 4.10 17.99
CA LEU A 128 14.08 2.77 17.56
C LEU A 128 15.31 2.86 16.65
N ILE A 129 15.27 3.77 15.69
CA ILE A 129 16.38 4.00 14.77
C ILE A 129 17.63 4.49 15.52
N LYS A 130 17.50 5.31 16.56
CA LYS A 130 18.63 5.86 17.33
C LYS A 130 19.24 4.84 18.29
N THR A 131 18.41 4.12 19.02
CA THR A 131 18.83 3.22 20.11
C THR A 131 19.07 1.81 19.64
N GLY A 132 18.41 1.37 18.57
CA GLY A 132 18.39 -0.02 18.11
C GLY A 132 17.51 -0.94 18.98
N GLU A 133 16.95 -0.43 20.07
CA GLU A 133 16.11 -1.17 21.01
C GLU A 133 14.65 -0.78 20.88
N PHE A 134 13.79 -1.77 20.88
CA PHE A 134 12.36 -1.58 20.80
C PHE A 134 11.62 -2.57 21.70
N LYS A 135 11.01 -2.02 22.75
CA LYS A 135 10.23 -2.83 23.70
C LYS A 135 8.75 -2.71 23.37
N ILE A 136 8.29 -3.57 22.45
CA ILE A 136 6.87 -3.62 22.04
C ILE A 136 5.97 -3.86 23.25
N GLU A 137 6.41 -4.64 24.22
CA GLU A 137 5.68 -5.04 25.41
C GLU A 137 5.33 -3.87 26.33
N GLU A 138 6.18 -2.82 26.35
CA GLU A 138 5.92 -1.61 27.16
C GLU A 138 4.89 -0.66 26.50
N LEU A 139 4.63 -0.79 25.21
CA LEU A 139 3.77 0.11 24.44
C LEU A 139 2.33 -0.40 24.26
N ILE A 140 2.10 -1.67 24.58
CA ILE A 140 0.80 -2.30 24.37
C ILE A 140 0.44 -3.13 25.61
N ASN A 141 -0.76 -2.88 26.13
CA ASN A 141 -1.28 -3.75 27.18
C ASN A 141 -1.63 -5.13 26.59
N THR A 142 -0.66 -6.04 26.63
CA THR A 142 -0.76 -7.39 26.08
C THR A 142 -1.82 -8.23 26.79
N ASP A 143 -2.10 -7.97 28.06
CA ASP A 143 -3.07 -8.73 28.87
C ASP A 143 -4.49 -8.56 28.34
N ILE A 144 -4.86 -7.33 27.98
CA ILE A 144 -6.16 -7.06 27.36
C ILE A 144 -6.28 -7.77 26.00
N MET A 145 -5.22 -7.78 25.21
CA MET A 145 -5.25 -8.43 23.89
C MET A 145 -5.32 -9.95 23.97
N ASN A 146 -4.82 -10.55 25.05
CA ASN A 146 -4.69 -12.00 25.20
C ASN A 146 -5.92 -12.65 25.84
N SER A 147 -6.93 -11.90 26.30
CA SER A 147 -8.15 -12.53 26.81
C SER A 147 -8.87 -13.34 25.71
N PRO A 148 -9.46 -14.51 26.00
CA PRO A 148 -10.11 -15.36 25.01
C PRO A 148 -11.18 -14.64 24.18
N GLU A 149 -12.00 -13.80 24.81
CA GLU A 149 -13.07 -13.03 24.16
C GLU A 149 -12.49 -12.01 23.17
N ASN A 150 -11.45 -11.31 23.58
CA ASN A 150 -10.79 -10.31 22.75
C ASN A 150 -10.05 -10.98 21.57
N GLN A 151 -9.47 -12.15 21.78
CA GLN A 151 -8.87 -12.95 20.71
C GLN A 151 -9.90 -13.39 19.67
N LEU A 152 -11.10 -13.79 20.08
CA LEU A 152 -12.19 -14.11 19.14
C LEU A 152 -12.59 -12.90 18.32
N TYR A 153 -12.72 -11.71 18.92
CA TYR A 153 -12.98 -10.48 18.19
C TYR A 153 -11.85 -10.16 17.19
N LEU A 154 -10.60 -10.18 17.64
CA LEU A 154 -9.45 -9.91 16.78
C LEU A 154 -9.34 -10.93 15.62
N GLN A 155 -9.69 -12.19 15.84
CA GLN A 155 -9.79 -13.19 14.79
C GLN A 155 -10.93 -12.87 13.81
N SER A 156 -12.06 -12.35 14.30
CA SER A 156 -13.18 -11.98 13.44
C SER A 156 -12.81 -10.86 12.45
N LEU A 157 -11.94 -9.92 12.83
CA LEU A 157 -11.43 -8.88 11.94
C LEU A 157 -10.63 -9.43 10.74
N LEU A 158 -10.12 -10.65 10.87
CA LEU A 158 -9.31 -11.31 9.84
C LEU A 158 -10.14 -12.27 8.97
N ASN A 159 -11.38 -12.55 9.38
CA ASN A 159 -12.24 -13.43 8.62
C ASN A 159 -12.72 -12.73 7.33
N PRO A 160 -12.84 -13.46 6.22
CA PRO A 160 -13.44 -12.90 5.02
C PRO A 160 -14.90 -12.51 5.31
N ALA A 161 -15.33 -11.39 4.75
CA ALA A 161 -16.72 -10.97 4.84
C ALA A 161 -17.64 -12.07 4.28
N LYS A 162 -18.79 -12.30 4.91
CA LYS A 162 -19.80 -13.24 4.39
C LYS A 162 -20.28 -12.74 3.04
N LEU A 163 -20.32 -13.64 2.05
CA LEU A 163 -20.84 -13.30 0.74
C LEU A 163 -22.34 -12.98 0.85
N PRO A 164 -22.82 -11.91 0.21
CA PRO A 164 -24.25 -11.61 0.19
C PRO A 164 -25.01 -12.76 -0.49
N THR A 165 -26.07 -13.23 0.15
CA THR A 165 -26.90 -14.34 -0.32
C THR A 165 -27.77 -13.96 -1.51
N SER A 166 -28.08 -12.68 -1.67
CA SER A 166 -28.86 -12.16 -2.80
C SER A 166 -28.15 -10.96 -3.42
N ILE A 167 -28.04 -10.96 -4.75
CA ILE A 167 -27.37 -9.91 -5.50
C ILE A 167 -28.39 -9.31 -6.46
N SER A 168 -28.91 -8.13 -6.13
CA SER A 168 -29.70 -7.33 -7.06
C SER A 168 -28.77 -6.48 -7.91
N ILE A 169 -28.89 -6.60 -9.23
CA ILE A 169 -28.20 -5.71 -10.16
C ILE A 169 -29.01 -4.40 -10.21
N GLN A 170 -28.52 -3.40 -9.48
CA GLN A 170 -29.15 -2.07 -9.52
C GLN A 170 -28.63 -1.28 -10.73
N ARG A 171 -29.50 -1.04 -11.70
CA ARG A 171 -29.19 -0.21 -12.85
C ARG A 171 -29.79 1.19 -12.62
N ILE A 172 -29.00 2.23 -12.86
CA ILE A 172 -29.50 3.60 -12.90
C ILE A 172 -30.28 3.72 -14.24
N GLY A 173 -31.60 3.82 -14.15
CA GLY A 173 -32.48 3.96 -15.34
C GLY A 173 -32.45 5.37 -15.93
N ASP A 174 -32.27 6.37 -15.08
CA ASP A 174 -32.13 7.76 -15.50
C ASP A 174 -30.76 8.00 -16.16
N LYS A 175 -30.77 8.45 -17.42
CA LYS A 175 -29.55 8.66 -18.21
C LYS A 175 -28.67 9.76 -17.63
N GLN A 176 -29.24 10.88 -17.20
CA GLN A 176 -28.48 12.00 -16.64
C GLN A 176 -27.84 11.62 -15.32
N LEU A 177 -28.56 10.92 -14.46
CA LEU A 177 -28.06 10.42 -13.20
C LEU A 177 -26.95 9.39 -13.41
N PHE A 178 -27.08 8.52 -14.43
CA PHE A 178 -26.04 7.58 -14.81
C PHE A 178 -24.75 8.26 -15.31
N GLU A 179 -24.89 9.25 -16.18
CA GLU A 179 -23.75 10.04 -16.70
C GLU A 179 -23.02 10.75 -15.56
N LEU A 180 -23.75 11.35 -14.63
CA LEU A 180 -23.18 11.97 -13.44
C LEU A 180 -22.41 10.98 -12.57
N TYR A 181 -23.00 9.79 -12.29
CA TYR A 181 -22.32 8.73 -11.53
C TYR A 181 -20.98 8.34 -12.17
N ILE A 182 -20.98 8.16 -13.50
CA ILE A 182 -19.77 7.81 -14.24
C ILE A 182 -18.74 8.95 -14.19
N GLN A 183 -19.18 10.23 -14.29
CA GLN A 183 -18.27 11.38 -14.17
C GLN A 183 -17.60 11.44 -12.80
N LEU A 184 -18.33 11.31 -11.70
CA LEU A 184 -17.81 11.31 -10.34
C LEU A 184 -16.83 10.14 -10.09
N LYS A 185 -17.19 8.94 -10.56
CA LYS A 185 -16.33 7.78 -10.48
C LYS A 185 -15.05 7.95 -11.30
N ASN A 186 -15.12 8.50 -12.49
CA ASN A 186 -13.94 8.78 -13.33
C ASN A 186 -13.04 9.86 -12.71
N LYS A 187 -13.60 10.91 -12.12
CA LYS A 187 -12.86 11.93 -11.37
C LYS A 187 -12.04 11.29 -10.25
N PHE A 188 -12.66 10.37 -9.49
CA PHE A 188 -11.97 9.59 -8.46
C PHE A 188 -10.84 8.72 -9.02
N TYR A 189 -11.08 7.97 -10.11
CA TYR A 189 -10.06 7.13 -10.72
C TYR A 189 -8.91 7.90 -11.36
N GLN A 190 -9.20 9.07 -11.95
CA GLN A 190 -8.18 9.92 -12.53
C GLN A 190 -7.21 10.42 -11.47
N LYS A 191 -7.71 10.87 -10.31
CA LYS A 191 -6.85 11.30 -9.21
C LYS A 191 -5.95 10.16 -8.70
N PHE A 192 -6.46 8.94 -8.65
CA PHE A 192 -5.63 7.77 -8.33
C PHE A 192 -4.55 7.51 -9.38
N ARG A 193 -4.88 7.66 -10.65
CA ARG A 193 -3.89 7.51 -11.73
C ARG A 193 -2.80 8.57 -11.62
N GLU A 194 -3.13 9.82 -11.39
CA GLU A 194 -2.19 10.93 -11.24
C GLU A 194 -1.24 10.72 -10.05
N ASN A 195 -1.77 10.44 -8.89
CA ASN A 195 -0.99 10.25 -7.66
C ASN A 195 -0.12 8.98 -7.69
N LEU A 196 -0.53 7.96 -8.45
CA LEU A 196 0.18 6.68 -8.51
C LEU A 196 1.19 6.61 -9.67
N THR A 197 1.03 7.41 -10.74
CA THR A 197 1.96 7.43 -11.87
C THR A 197 3.35 7.93 -11.49
N ALA A 198 3.46 8.80 -10.50
CA ALA A 198 4.74 9.29 -10.01
C ALA A 198 5.57 8.25 -9.23
N ALA A 199 4.92 7.24 -8.63
CA ALA A 199 5.56 6.36 -7.65
C ALA A 199 5.35 4.85 -7.88
N ARG A 200 4.44 4.41 -8.78
CA ARG A 200 4.03 3.00 -8.85
C ARG A 200 3.93 2.46 -10.28
N SER A 201 4.12 1.14 -10.39
CA SER A 201 3.92 0.41 -11.64
C SER A 201 2.45 0.45 -12.10
N GLN A 202 2.20 0.33 -13.41
CA GLN A 202 0.84 0.20 -13.97
C GLN A 202 0.02 -0.91 -13.29
N THR A 203 0.67 -1.98 -12.86
CA THR A 203 0.04 -3.09 -12.13
C THR A 203 -0.49 -2.65 -10.76
N ALA A 204 0.19 -1.74 -10.07
CA ALA A 204 -0.29 -1.23 -8.77
C ALA A 204 -1.50 -0.30 -8.96
N ILE A 205 -1.51 0.51 -10.01
CA ILE A 205 -2.64 1.36 -10.40
C ILE A 205 -3.85 0.49 -10.73
N ALA A 206 -3.67 -0.52 -11.59
CA ALA A 206 -4.72 -1.44 -11.97
C ALA A 206 -5.30 -2.19 -10.76
N ARG A 207 -4.47 -2.66 -9.83
CA ARG A 207 -4.93 -3.29 -8.57
C ARG A 207 -5.80 -2.36 -7.74
N THR A 208 -5.41 -1.11 -7.60
CA THR A 208 -6.17 -0.13 -6.80
C THR A 208 -7.52 0.15 -7.44
N ILE A 209 -7.55 0.46 -8.74
CA ILE A 209 -8.80 0.77 -9.46
C ILE A 209 -9.72 -0.45 -9.50
N LEU A 210 -9.18 -1.64 -9.79
CA LEU A 210 -9.98 -2.86 -9.84
C LEU A 210 -10.56 -3.26 -8.48
N GLY A 211 -9.74 -3.16 -7.42
CA GLY A 211 -10.20 -3.39 -6.06
C GLY A 211 -11.28 -2.39 -5.64
N THR A 212 -11.16 -1.13 -6.06
CA THR A 212 -12.19 -0.11 -5.83
C THR A 212 -13.48 -0.43 -6.56
N GLU A 213 -13.42 -0.81 -7.84
CA GLU A 213 -14.61 -1.17 -8.63
C GLU A 213 -15.37 -2.34 -8.01
N LEU A 214 -14.65 -3.37 -7.57
CA LEU A 214 -15.24 -4.52 -6.88
C LEU A 214 -15.91 -4.14 -5.56
N LEU A 215 -15.38 -3.15 -4.84
CA LEU A 215 -15.99 -2.61 -3.63
C LEU A 215 -17.24 -1.80 -3.91
N LEU A 216 -17.17 -0.90 -4.89
CA LEU A 216 -18.28 -0.01 -5.25
C LEU A 216 -19.50 -0.78 -5.76
N GLU A 217 -19.26 -1.79 -6.57
CA GLU A 217 -20.35 -2.61 -7.09
C GLU A 217 -20.90 -3.59 -6.04
N ASN A 218 -20.12 -3.93 -5.01
CA ASN A 218 -20.48 -4.83 -3.90
C ASN A 218 -21.22 -6.09 -4.36
N ARG A 219 -20.82 -6.65 -5.51
CA ARG A 219 -21.39 -7.86 -6.12
C ARG A 219 -20.31 -8.60 -6.91
N PRO A 220 -20.52 -9.90 -7.19
CA PRO A 220 -19.63 -10.61 -8.09
C PRO A 220 -19.65 -10.02 -9.50
N LEU A 221 -18.47 -9.69 -10.05
CA LEU A 221 -18.27 -9.15 -11.38
C LEU A 221 -17.50 -10.14 -12.28
N THR A 222 -17.86 -10.19 -13.55
CA THR A 222 -17.08 -10.89 -14.58
C THR A 222 -15.90 -10.05 -15.05
N GLN A 223 -14.91 -10.68 -15.69
CA GLN A 223 -13.81 -9.93 -16.34
C GLN A 223 -14.32 -8.92 -17.37
N GLU A 224 -15.37 -9.25 -18.12
CA GLU A 224 -15.94 -8.36 -19.14
C GLU A 224 -16.60 -7.12 -18.51
N GLU A 225 -17.28 -7.29 -17.39
CA GLU A 225 -17.84 -6.16 -16.64
C GLU A 225 -16.71 -5.26 -16.10
N LEU A 226 -15.64 -5.84 -15.57
CA LEU A 226 -14.47 -5.11 -15.07
C LEU A 226 -13.73 -4.36 -16.19
N VAL A 227 -13.58 -4.97 -17.38
CA VAL A 227 -13.02 -4.29 -18.57
C VAL A 227 -13.86 -3.05 -18.92
N ARG A 228 -15.19 -3.21 -18.98
CA ARG A 228 -16.12 -2.10 -19.30
C ARG A 228 -16.10 -0.99 -18.24
N ALA A 229 -16.03 -1.39 -16.96
CA ALA A 229 -16.10 -0.45 -15.86
C ALA A 229 -14.80 0.35 -15.66
N THR A 230 -13.64 -0.24 -15.97
CA THR A 230 -12.32 0.36 -15.68
C THR A 230 -11.59 0.86 -16.90
N GLY A 231 -11.98 0.41 -18.11
CA GLY A 231 -11.31 0.73 -19.37
C GLY A 231 -9.94 0.05 -19.55
N PHE A 232 -9.54 -0.87 -18.66
CA PHE A 232 -8.30 -1.63 -18.82
C PHE A 232 -8.45 -2.75 -19.86
N GLN A 233 -7.33 -3.11 -20.51
CA GLN A 233 -7.26 -4.26 -21.39
C GLN A 233 -7.52 -5.57 -20.63
N ARG A 234 -8.09 -6.57 -21.32
CA ARG A 234 -8.43 -7.87 -20.73
C ARG A 234 -7.23 -8.58 -20.10
N SER A 235 -6.05 -8.49 -20.72
CA SER A 235 -4.78 -9.02 -20.16
C SER A 235 -4.46 -8.38 -18.80
N THR A 236 -4.50 -7.05 -18.73
CA THR A 236 -4.27 -6.29 -17.48
C THR A 236 -5.24 -6.71 -16.40
N ILE A 237 -6.53 -6.84 -16.72
CA ILE A 237 -7.56 -7.31 -15.76
C ILE A 237 -7.24 -8.73 -15.29
N SER A 238 -6.90 -9.65 -16.22
CA SER A 238 -6.57 -11.04 -15.87
C SER A 238 -5.40 -11.13 -14.90
N ASP A 239 -4.30 -10.43 -15.18
CA ASP A 239 -3.10 -10.48 -14.35
C ASP A 239 -3.32 -9.78 -12.99
N THR A 240 -4.09 -8.69 -13.00
CA THR A 240 -4.49 -8.00 -11.77
C THR A 240 -5.36 -8.88 -10.89
N LEU A 241 -6.35 -9.58 -11.45
CA LEU A 241 -7.21 -10.51 -10.70
C LEU A 241 -6.40 -11.68 -10.12
N LYS A 242 -5.45 -12.26 -10.87
CA LYS A 242 -4.54 -13.27 -10.34
C LYS A 242 -3.78 -12.76 -9.11
N SER A 243 -3.25 -11.53 -9.21
CA SER A 243 -2.56 -10.88 -8.10
C SER A 243 -3.47 -10.68 -6.88
N LEU A 244 -4.70 -10.19 -7.08
CA LEU A 244 -5.68 -9.98 -6.01
C LEU A 244 -6.15 -11.30 -5.36
N LEU A 245 -6.28 -12.38 -6.15
CA LEU A 245 -6.57 -13.73 -5.65
C LEU A 245 -5.43 -14.26 -4.79
N ASN A 246 -4.18 -14.14 -5.25
CA ASN A 246 -3.00 -14.55 -4.48
C ASN A 246 -2.86 -13.78 -3.16
N MET A 247 -3.26 -12.51 -3.15
CA MET A 247 -3.32 -11.68 -1.94
C MET A 247 -4.54 -11.97 -1.07
N LYS A 248 -5.40 -12.92 -1.44
CA LYS A 248 -6.67 -13.24 -0.77
C LYS A 248 -7.59 -12.03 -0.58
N MET A 249 -7.47 -11.02 -1.44
CA MET A 249 -8.34 -9.83 -1.42
C MET A 249 -9.64 -10.07 -2.17
N VAL A 250 -9.61 -10.96 -3.14
CA VAL A 250 -10.73 -11.29 -4.02
C VAL A 250 -10.95 -12.80 -4.01
N GLN A 251 -12.19 -13.21 -4.10
CA GLN A 251 -12.59 -14.61 -4.25
C GLN A 251 -13.17 -14.85 -5.65
N LEU A 252 -12.87 -16.03 -6.18
CA LEU A 252 -13.49 -16.54 -7.40
C LEU A 252 -14.79 -17.27 -7.05
N ILE A 253 -15.90 -16.83 -7.64
CA ILE A 253 -17.22 -17.42 -7.46
C ILE A 253 -17.60 -18.15 -8.76
N LYS A 254 -17.97 -19.40 -8.63
CA LYS A 254 -18.56 -20.21 -9.70
C LYS A 254 -20.05 -20.34 -9.45
N ARG A 255 -20.88 -20.11 -10.46
CA ARG A 255 -22.33 -20.32 -10.39
C ARG A 255 -22.68 -21.65 -11.07
N PRO A 256 -23.53 -22.49 -10.47
CA PRO A 256 -24.00 -23.70 -11.12
C PRO A 256 -24.63 -23.37 -12.49
N GLY A 257 -24.27 -24.13 -13.53
CA GLY A 257 -24.78 -23.92 -14.89
C GLY A 257 -24.19 -22.73 -15.65
N ASP A 258 -23.35 -21.89 -15.04
CA ASP A 258 -22.71 -20.77 -15.70
C ASP A 258 -21.20 -21.02 -15.86
N ARG A 259 -20.72 -20.90 -17.11
CA ARG A 259 -19.27 -21.05 -17.41
C ARG A 259 -18.45 -19.82 -17.09
N LYS A 260 -19.08 -18.70 -16.75
CA LYS A 260 -18.39 -17.46 -16.44
C LYS A 260 -17.73 -17.50 -15.07
N LYS A 261 -16.61 -16.86 -14.96
CA LYS A 261 -15.89 -16.63 -13.69
C LYS A 261 -16.31 -15.28 -13.12
N TYR A 262 -16.74 -15.29 -11.89
CA TYR A 262 -17.13 -14.10 -11.14
C TYR A 262 -16.12 -13.83 -10.04
N TYR A 263 -15.84 -12.57 -9.79
CA TYR A 263 -14.88 -12.10 -8.80
C TYR A 263 -15.56 -11.14 -7.84
N MET A 264 -15.31 -11.29 -6.58
CA MET A 264 -15.87 -10.45 -5.52
C MET A 264 -14.82 -10.16 -4.47
N ILE A 265 -14.86 -8.97 -3.90
CA ILE A 265 -14.00 -8.62 -2.76
C ILE A 265 -14.55 -9.30 -1.51
N VAL A 266 -13.66 -9.84 -0.68
CA VAL A 266 -14.04 -10.63 0.51
C VAL A 266 -13.41 -10.09 1.79
N GLN A 267 -12.76 -8.94 1.71
CA GLN A 267 -12.08 -8.36 2.86
C GLN A 267 -12.81 -7.13 3.37
N SER A 268 -13.07 -7.10 4.69
CA SER A 268 -13.47 -5.88 5.37
C SER A 268 -12.37 -4.81 5.29
N TRP A 269 -12.69 -3.58 5.60
CA TRP A 269 -11.71 -2.49 5.69
C TRP A 269 -10.63 -2.78 6.73
N ASP A 270 -11.00 -3.39 7.86
CA ASP A 270 -10.06 -3.80 8.91
C ASP A 270 -9.10 -4.87 8.40
N THR A 271 -9.62 -5.94 7.80
CA THR A 271 -8.81 -7.00 7.19
C THR A 271 -7.83 -6.44 6.16
N ARG A 272 -8.26 -5.50 5.34
CA ARG A 272 -7.41 -4.86 4.33
C ARG A 272 -6.29 -4.03 4.96
N THR A 273 -6.60 -3.29 6.02
CA THR A 273 -5.60 -2.50 6.75
C THR A 273 -4.57 -3.40 7.41
N ILE A 274 -5.00 -4.43 8.13
CA ILE A 274 -4.13 -5.40 8.79
C ILE A 274 -3.25 -6.12 7.75
N ASN A 275 -3.84 -6.62 6.67
CA ASN A 275 -3.09 -7.28 5.61
C ASN A 275 -2.07 -6.37 4.94
N ARG A 276 -2.35 -5.07 4.81
CA ARG A 276 -1.39 -4.10 4.31
C ARG A 276 -0.20 -3.94 5.24
N LEU A 277 -0.42 -3.87 6.54
CA LEU A 277 0.65 -3.82 7.54
C LEU A 277 1.49 -5.10 7.50
N ARG A 278 0.85 -6.27 7.44
CA ARG A 278 1.50 -7.58 7.32
C ARG A 278 2.30 -7.76 6.03
N LEU A 279 1.84 -7.21 4.92
CA LEU A 279 2.60 -7.19 3.66
C LEU A 279 3.91 -6.42 3.80
N ASN A 280 3.91 -5.29 4.51
CA ASN A 280 5.14 -4.53 4.77
C ASN A 280 6.09 -5.30 5.69
N ILE A 281 5.56 -6.02 6.70
CA ILE A 281 6.36 -6.90 7.56
C ILE A 281 6.98 -8.04 6.73
N GLY A 282 6.17 -8.72 5.91
CA GLY A 282 6.63 -9.78 5.02
C GLY A 282 7.71 -9.30 4.05
N TYR A 283 7.51 -8.12 3.45
CA TYR A 283 8.51 -7.49 2.58
C TYR A 283 9.84 -7.23 3.32
N ALA A 284 9.78 -6.72 4.55
CA ALA A 284 10.98 -6.50 5.35
C ALA A 284 11.73 -7.82 5.65
N ILE A 285 11.01 -8.89 5.95
CA ILE A 285 11.58 -10.22 6.20
C ILE A 285 12.27 -10.77 4.94
N GLU A 286 11.61 -10.71 3.78
CA GLU A 286 12.17 -11.18 2.51
C GLU A 286 13.42 -10.38 2.11
N MET A 287 13.37 -9.06 2.28
CA MET A 287 14.53 -8.19 2.01
C MET A 287 15.70 -8.51 2.94
N LYS A 288 15.45 -8.71 4.24
CA LYS A 288 16.49 -9.16 5.19
C LYS A 288 17.14 -10.46 4.74
N LYS A 289 16.34 -11.44 4.34
CA LYS A 289 16.85 -12.74 3.86
C LYS A 289 17.75 -12.57 2.64
N GLY A 290 17.27 -11.85 1.62
CA GLY A 290 18.07 -11.60 0.41
C GLY A 290 19.37 -10.85 0.71
N ILE A 291 19.35 -9.88 1.63
CA ILE A 291 20.56 -9.14 2.04
C ILE A 291 21.51 -10.02 2.82
N SER A 292 21.01 -10.91 3.69
CA SER A 292 21.83 -11.90 4.39
C SER A 292 22.59 -12.80 3.42
N ASP A 293 21.91 -13.30 2.39
CA ASP A 293 22.53 -14.11 1.33
C ASP A 293 23.66 -13.34 0.61
N PHE A 294 23.43 -12.05 0.32
CA PHE A 294 24.47 -11.18 -0.28
C PHE A 294 25.65 -10.96 0.67
N ILE A 295 25.42 -10.78 1.97
CA ILE A 295 26.50 -10.66 2.98
C ILE A 295 27.36 -11.92 2.98
N GLU A 296 26.76 -13.11 2.97
CA GLU A 296 27.50 -14.37 2.98
C GLU A 296 28.31 -14.57 1.68
N ILE A 297 27.73 -14.27 0.53
CA ILE A 297 28.46 -14.30 -0.76
C ILE A 297 29.63 -13.32 -0.74
N THR A 298 29.42 -12.11 -0.21
CA THR A 298 30.44 -11.05 -0.21
C THR A 298 31.62 -11.40 0.74
N LYS A 299 31.37 -12.10 1.84
CA LYS A 299 32.44 -12.59 2.73
C LYS A 299 33.38 -13.60 2.08
N GLN A 300 32.94 -14.31 1.05
CA GLN A 300 33.73 -15.30 0.32
C GLN A 300 34.66 -14.69 -0.72
N ILE A 301 34.58 -13.39 -0.96
CA ILE A 301 35.41 -12.67 -1.93
C ILE A 301 36.69 -12.21 -1.24
N ASP A 302 37.79 -12.90 -1.52
CA ASP A 302 39.09 -12.70 -0.85
C ASP A 302 39.87 -11.43 -1.25
N THR A 303 39.34 -10.61 -2.14
CA THR A 303 40.09 -9.46 -2.66
C THR A 303 39.34 -8.16 -2.51
N VAL A 304 40.07 -7.16 -1.94
CA VAL A 304 39.84 -5.73 -2.15
C VAL A 304 39.20 -4.94 -1.00
N GLU A 305 39.82 -3.79 -0.73
CA GLU A 305 39.39 -2.70 0.15
C GLU A 305 37.92 -2.29 -0.03
N ASP A 306 37.38 -2.46 -1.24
CA ASP A 306 35.97 -2.24 -1.61
C ASP A 306 34.97 -3.24 -0.99
N VAL A 307 35.40 -4.46 -0.67
CA VAL A 307 34.54 -5.51 -0.09
C VAL A 307 34.08 -5.13 1.33
N ASN A 308 34.95 -4.55 2.13
CA ASN A 308 34.60 -4.11 3.49
C ASN A 308 33.56 -2.98 3.48
N SER A 309 33.67 -2.04 2.55
CA SER A 309 32.67 -0.97 2.36
C SER A 309 31.31 -1.53 1.91
N LEU A 310 31.32 -2.55 1.05
CA LEU A 310 30.12 -3.21 0.57
C LEU A 310 29.46 -4.04 1.68
N LEU A 311 30.25 -4.75 2.49
CA LEU A 311 29.77 -5.49 3.65
C LEU A 311 29.13 -4.55 4.69
N LEU A 312 29.78 -3.42 4.98
CA LEU A 312 29.22 -2.44 5.91
C LEU A 312 27.88 -1.90 5.39
N PHE A 313 27.80 -1.54 4.12
CA PHE A 313 26.56 -1.10 3.48
C PHE A 313 25.44 -2.14 3.57
N PHE A 314 25.71 -3.41 3.28
CA PHE A 314 24.70 -4.46 3.40
C PHE A 314 24.26 -4.69 4.85
N LYS A 315 25.16 -4.59 5.82
CA LYS A 315 24.82 -4.67 7.24
C LYS A 315 23.90 -3.51 7.66
N GLU A 316 24.17 -2.29 7.23
CA GLU A 316 23.32 -1.14 7.51
C GLU A 316 21.91 -1.32 6.91
N ILE A 317 21.81 -1.79 5.67
CA ILE A 317 20.52 -2.07 5.03
C ILE A 317 19.79 -3.20 5.76
N TYR A 318 20.49 -4.26 6.15
CA TYR A 318 19.92 -5.36 6.90
C TYR A 318 19.25 -4.87 8.20
N HIS A 319 19.99 -4.10 9.00
CA HIS A 319 19.44 -3.49 10.22
C HIS A 319 18.27 -2.53 9.95
N SER A 320 18.34 -1.77 8.87
CA SER A 320 17.25 -0.87 8.50
C SER A 320 15.95 -1.63 8.16
N TYR A 321 16.04 -2.74 7.43
CA TYR A 321 14.86 -3.57 7.17
C TYR A 321 14.37 -4.31 8.42
N GLU A 322 15.25 -4.66 9.34
CA GLU A 322 14.87 -5.22 10.64
C GLU A 322 14.02 -4.23 11.44
N GLN A 323 14.50 -2.99 11.58
CA GLN A 323 13.80 -1.91 12.26
C GLN A 323 12.47 -1.59 11.56
N PHE A 324 12.44 -1.60 10.23
CA PHE A 324 11.23 -1.39 9.45
C PHE A 324 10.18 -2.49 9.71
N GLY A 325 10.59 -3.75 9.73
CA GLY A 325 9.72 -4.87 10.07
C GLY A 325 9.13 -4.76 11.49
N GLN A 326 9.97 -4.41 12.47
CA GLN A 326 9.55 -4.18 13.86
C GLN A 326 8.56 -3.01 13.96
N TYR A 327 8.82 -1.92 13.26
CA TYR A 327 7.92 -0.77 13.22
C TYR A 327 6.53 -1.13 12.66
N PHE A 328 6.46 -1.85 11.53
CA PHE A 328 5.16 -2.26 10.98
C PHE A 328 4.44 -3.27 11.87
N LYS A 329 5.17 -4.11 12.59
CA LYS A 329 4.58 -4.99 13.61
C LYS A 329 3.97 -4.17 14.76
N LEU A 330 4.65 -3.13 15.21
CA LEU A 330 4.09 -2.19 16.19
C LEU A 330 2.80 -1.53 15.68
N LEU A 331 2.82 -1.03 14.44
CA LEU A 331 1.64 -0.41 13.83
C LEU A 331 0.46 -1.40 13.76
N GLU A 332 0.70 -2.67 13.41
CA GLU A 332 -0.33 -3.72 13.44
C GLU A 332 -0.92 -3.87 14.84
N LEU A 333 -0.09 -3.99 15.85
CA LEU A 333 -0.53 -4.15 17.24
C LEU A 333 -1.28 -2.91 17.75
N LYS A 334 -0.79 -1.71 17.50
CA LYS A 334 -1.50 -0.46 17.83
C LYS A 334 -2.87 -0.38 17.14
N TYR A 335 -2.94 -0.74 15.87
CA TYR A 335 -4.19 -0.80 15.12
C TYR A 335 -5.18 -1.75 15.77
N LEU A 336 -4.77 -2.98 16.06
CA LEU A 336 -5.61 -3.98 16.73
C LEU A 336 -6.08 -3.51 18.10
N ASN A 337 -5.22 -2.85 18.88
CA ASN A 337 -5.58 -2.28 20.17
C ASN A 337 -6.62 -1.15 20.05
N ILE A 338 -6.50 -0.27 19.04
CA ILE A 338 -7.52 0.76 18.78
C ILE A 338 -8.87 0.12 18.49
N ARG A 339 -8.90 -0.88 17.58
CA ARG A 339 -10.13 -1.59 17.20
C ARG A 339 -10.76 -2.32 18.40
N LEU A 340 -9.93 -2.94 19.23
CA LEU A 340 -10.38 -3.61 20.44
C LEU A 340 -10.99 -2.62 21.46
N LYS A 341 -10.34 -1.48 21.67
CA LYS A 341 -10.90 -0.43 22.53
C LYS A 341 -12.23 0.11 22.03
N GLU A 342 -12.40 0.27 20.74
CA GLU A 342 -13.66 0.68 20.10
C GLU A 342 -14.76 -0.38 20.31
N PHE A 343 -14.42 -1.66 20.14
CA PHE A 343 -15.32 -2.79 20.40
C PHE A 343 -15.79 -2.81 21.88
N LEU A 344 -14.86 -2.74 22.82
CA LEU A 344 -15.15 -2.76 24.26
C LEU A 344 -16.01 -1.56 24.70
N LYS A 345 -15.92 -0.42 24.01
CA LYS A 345 -16.79 0.74 24.24
C LYS A 345 -18.19 0.60 23.62
N GLY A 346 -18.51 -0.54 23.02
CA GLY A 346 -19.80 -0.77 22.34
C GLY A 346 -19.99 0.06 21.06
N LYS A 347 -18.93 0.70 20.56
CA LYS A 347 -18.99 1.52 19.33
C LYS A 347 -18.96 0.69 18.04
N LEU A 348 -18.63 -0.59 18.14
CA LEU A 348 -18.63 -1.52 17.03
C LEU A 348 -19.62 -2.64 17.33
N ASN A 349 -20.68 -2.72 16.55
CA ASN A 349 -21.55 -3.87 16.55
C ASN A 349 -20.79 -5.02 15.83
N PRO A 350 -20.58 -6.20 16.45
CA PRO A 350 -19.94 -7.33 15.77
C PRO A 350 -20.71 -7.78 14.53
N ASP A 351 -22.01 -7.52 14.45
CA ASP A 351 -22.85 -7.82 13.28
C ASP A 351 -22.66 -6.83 12.11
N TYR A 352 -22.00 -5.68 12.36
CA TYR A 352 -21.72 -4.68 11.31
C TYR A 352 -20.74 -5.21 10.23
N HIS A 353 -19.97 -6.24 10.56
CA HIS A 353 -19.08 -6.92 9.61
C HIS A 353 -19.79 -7.87 8.63
N SER A 354 -21.09 -8.09 8.82
CA SER A 354 -21.88 -8.95 7.93
C SER A 354 -22.38 -8.27 6.65
N TYR A 355 -22.25 -6.95 6.55
CA TYR A 355 -22.75 -6.13 5.44
C TYR A 355 -21.68 -5.37 4.65
N GLN A 356 -20.41 -5.49 5.03
CA GLN A 356 -19.32 -4.83 4.28
C GLN A 356 -18.49 -5.78 3.44
#